data_5f989e0ab9a56dee128a1e45b427d2f4
#
_entry.id   5f989e0ab9a56dee128a1e45b427d2f4
#
_cell.length_a   1.000
_cell.length_b   1.000
_cell.length_c   1.000
_cell.angle_alpha   90.00
_cell.angle_beta   90.00
_cell.angle_gamma   90.00
#
_symmetry.space_group_name_H-M   'P 1'
#
loop_
_entity.id
_entity.type
_entity.pdbx_description
1 polymer ?
#
loop_
_entity_poly.entity_id
_entity_poly.type
_entity_poly.pdbx_seq_one_letter_code
_entity_poly.pdbx_strand_id
1 'polypeptide(L)'
;MENVVVGVESTAHTLSFGLVEMNGRAHPSKSSLFRPEEGGIHPREAADHHSEVAAGLLSSLVNEYKLNSNNISAIAFSQGPGLGPCLRVGATVARAMSIDWQVPLVGVNHCVAHIEIGRSQTGCIDPVLLYVSGGNTQVIARAGDRYQVIGETLDIGIGNMLDKFARMQGIPFPGGPKIELLAKEWKDNNPNANLEEISLPYSVQGMDLNFSGILNAAQTRINEGNDLGAVCWSIQEHAFAACVEVAERALAHTGKKELLLGGGVACNERLRQMCEVMSEERECIAFWPEKKYCVDNGTMIAELGRRMIQSELSTEIKNSSINPSLRTDHTTIIWE
;
A
#
# COMPACT_ATOMS: atom_id res chain seq x y z
N MET A 1 -18.57 10.19 -20.40
CA MET A 1 -17.24 10.06 -19.78
C MET A 1 -16.26 10.12 -20.94
N GLU A 2 -15.31 11.04 -20.88
CA GLU A 2 -14.35 11.24 -21.97
C GLU A 2 -13.02 10.60 -21.55
N ASN A 3 -12.45 9.79 -22.46
CA ASN A 3 -11.08 9.26 -22.40
C ASN A 3 -10.55 8.90 -21.00
N VAL A 4 -10.67 7.65 -20.63
CA VAL A 4 -10.22 7.14 -19.33
C VAL A 4 -9.04 6.18 -19.48
N VAL A 5 -8.24 6.06 -18.44
CA VAL A 5 -7.31 4.94 -18.27
C VAL A 5 -7.93 3.96 -17.28
N VAL A 6 -7.95 2.68 -17.65
CA VAL A 6 -8.40 1.59 -16.78
C VAL A 6 -7.18 0.95 -16.12
N GLY A 7 -7.18 0.84 -14.81
CA GLY A 7 -6.10 0.22 -14.03
C GLY A 7 -6.51 -1.15 -13.49
N VAL A 8 -5.58 -2.09 -13.54
CA VAL A 8 -5.71 -3.46 -13.02
C VAL A 8 -4.68 -3.66 -11.92
N GLU A 9 -5.14 -3.75 -10.67
CA GLU A 9 -4.33 -4.08 -9.51
C GLU A 9 -4.51 -5.55 -9.14
N SER A 10 -3.38 -6.25 -8.96
CA SER A 10 -3.38 -7.68 -8.64
C SER A 10 -2.12 -8.15 -7.90
N THR A 11 -1.46 -7.28 -7.14
CA THR A 11 -0.14 -7.61 -6.56
C THR A 11 -0.17 -8.63 -5.44
N ALA A 12 -1.27 -8.70 -4.66
CA ALA A 12 -1.36 -9.56 -3.49
C ALA A 12 -2.77 -10.20 -3.35
N HIS A 13 -3.48 -9.89 -2.25
CA HIS A 13 -4.78 -10.48 -1.94
C HIS A 13 -5.97 -9.75 -2.58
N THR A 14 -5.73 -8.60 -3.20
CA THR A 14 -6.75 -7.77 -3.83
C THR A 14 -6.67 -7.89 -5.35
N LEU A 15 -7.79 -8.25 -6.00
CA LEU A 15 -7.99 -7.95 -7.42
C LEU A 15 -8.89 -6.73 -7.53
N SER A 16 -8.45 -5.73 -8.29
CA SER A 16 -9.19 -4.48 -8.41
C SER A 16 -9.08 -3.87 -9.81
N PHE A 17 -10.22 -3.38 -10.30
CA PHE A 17 -10.30 -2.57 -11.51
C PHE A 17 -10.74 -1.16 -11.13
N GLY A 18 -10.00 -0.16 -11.56
CA GLY A 18 -10.31 1.25 -11.33
C GLY A 18 -10.14 2.06 -12.59
N LEU A 19 -10.54 3.31 -12.55
CA LEU A 19 -10.40 4.20 -13.69
C LEU A 19 -10.14 5.64 -13.26
N VAL A 20 -9.38 6.35 -14.10
CA VAL A 20 -9.09 7.78 -13.97
C VAL A 20 -9.30 8.44 -15.34
N GLU A 21 -10.04 9.55 -15.36
CA GLU A 21 -10.19 10.36 -16.58
C GLU A 21 -8.87 11.07 -16.92
N MET A 22 -8.66 11.37 -18.20
CA MET A 22 -7.42 12.04 -18.65
C MET A 22 -7.21 13.41 -18.01
N ASN A 23 -8.27 14.04 -17.50
CA ASN A 23 -8.21 15.29 -16.70
C ASN A 23 -7.78 15.07 -15.24
N GLY A 24 -7.57 13.81 -14.80
CA GLY A 24 -7.15 13.46 -13.43
C GLY A 24 -8.29 13.12 -12.48
N ARG A 25 -9.56 13.13 -12.92
CA ARG A 25 -10.68 12.74 -12.06
C ARG A 25 -10.67 11.24 -11.80
N ALA A 26 -10.45 10.87 -10.55
CA ALA A 26 -10.44 9.50 -10.10
C ALA A 26 -11.84 8.99 -9.74
N HIS A 27 -12.11 7.72 -10.06
CA HIS A 27 -13.38 7.05 -9.74
C HIS A 27 -13.14 5.86 -8.79
N PRO A 28 -14.15 5.47 -7.99
CA PRO A 28 -14.06 4.31 -7.12
C PRO A 28 -13.77 3.01 -7.88
N SER A 29 -12.89 2.19 -7.35
CA SER A 29 -12.54 0.88 -7.91
C SER A 29 -13.62 -0.17 -7.62
N LYS A 30 -13.70 -1.19 -8.49
CA LYS A 30 -14.37 -2.46 -8.24
C LYS A 30 -13.33 -3.46 -7.74
N SER A 31 -13.46 -3.95 -6.53
CA SER A 31 -12.44 -4.78 -5.89
C SER A 31 -13.04 -6.03 -5.27
N SER A 32 -12.27 -7.11 -5.26
CA SER A 32 -12.54 -8.32 -4.49
C SER A 32 -11.28 -8.71 -3.71
N LEU A 33 -11.46 -9.00 -2.43
CA LEU A 33 -10.37 -9.38 -1.53
C LEU A 33 -10.42 -10.88 -1.27
N PHE A 34 -9.32 -11.56 -1.57
CA PHE A 34 -9.10 -12.92 -1.09
C PHE A 34 -8.91 -12.90 0.43
N ARG A 35 -9.68 -13.72 1.13
CA ARG A 35 -9.55 -13.92 2.58
C ARG A 35 -9.29 -15.39 2.83
N PRO A 36 -8.07 -15.76 3.29
CA PRO A 36 -7.80 -17.16 3.64
C PRO A 36 -8.70 -17.60 4.78
N GLU A 37 -9.23 -18.81 4.71
CA GLU A 37 -10.00 -19.43 5.80
C GLU A 37 -9.11 -19.69 7.01
N GLU A 38 -7.88 -20.14 6.75
CA GLU A 38 -6.85 -20.40 7.76
C GLU A 38 -5.48 -19.90 7.29
N GLY A 39 -4.62 -19.58 8.24
CA GLY A 39 -3.23 -19.22 7.95
C GLY A 39 -3.03 -17.82 7.38
N GLY A 40 -2.04 -17.69 6.50
CA GLY A 40 -1.70 -16.47 5.77
C GLY A 40 -2.10 -16.56 4.30
N ILE A 41 -1.86 -15.50 3.52
CA ILE A 41 -2.19 -15.47 2.10
C ILE A 41 -1.30 -16.48 1.35
N HIS A 42 -1.93 -17.52 0.79
CA HIS A 42 -1.27 -18.46 -0.10
C HIS A 42 -1.31 -17.93 -1.54
N PRO A 43 -0.17 -17.69 -2.21
CA PRO A 43 -0.14 -17.00 -3.50
C PRO A 43 -0.95 -17.65 -4.62
N ARG A 44 -1.05 -18.99 -4.61
CA ARG A 44 -1.83 -19.74 -5.63
C ARG A 44 -3.32 -19.58 -5.39
N GLU A 45 -3.78 -19.72 -4.15
CA GLU A 45 -5.20 -19.55 -3.79
C GLU A 45 -5.70 -18.14 -4.07
N ALA A 46 -4.86 -17.13 -3.76
CA ALA A 46 -5.17 -15.74 -4.12
C ALA A 46 -5.29 -15.55 -5.65
N ALA A 47 -4.41 -16.19 -6.43
CA ALA A 47 -4.48 -16.13 -7.88
C ALA A 47 -5.70 -16.87 -8.46
N ASP A 48 -6.09 -18.00 -7.88
CA ASP A 48 -7.30 -18.74 -8.25
C ASP A 48 -8.55 -17.88 -8.00
N HIS A 49 -8.66 -17.28 -6.79
CA HIS A 49 -9.70 -16.30 -6.50
C HIS A 49 -9.73 -15.14 -7.52
N HIS A 50 -8.56 -14.57 -7.86
CA HIS A 50 -8.48 -13.49 -8.86
C HIS A 50 -9.03 -13.93 -10.22
N SER A 51 -8.70 -15.14 -10.64
CA SER A 51 -9.17 -15.72 -11.92
C SER A 51 -10.70 -15.90 -11.93
N GLU A 52 -11.27 -16.33 -10.81
CA GLU A 52 -12.72 -16.54 -10.66
C GLU A 52 -13.51 -15.24 -10.70
N VAL A 53 -13.02 -14.18 -10.04
CA VAL A 53 -13.77 -12.93 -9.88
C VAL A 53 -13.51 -11.89 -10.98
N ALA A 54 -12.44 -12.04 -11.77
CA ALA A 54 -11.98 -11.03 -12.73
C ALA A 54 -13.06 -10.60 -13.71
N ALA A 55 -13.73 -11.56 -14.36
CA ALA A 55 -14.74 -11.27 -15.38
C ALA A 55 -15.94 -10.52 -14.79
N GLY A 56 -16.40 -10.90 -13.59
CA GLY A 56 -17.52 -10.25 -12.91
C GLY A 56 -17.21 -8.80 -12.51
N LEU A 57 -16.02 -8.57 -11.95
CA LEU A 57 -15.57 -7.23 -11.57
C LEU A 57 -15.42 -6.32 -12.80
N LEU A 58 -14.76 -6.82 -13.84
CA LEU A 58 -14.59 -6.06 -15.09
C LEU A 58 -15.94 -5.72 -15.72
N SER A 59 -16.85 -6.69 -15.84
CA SER A 59 -18.19 -6.45 -16.37
C SER A 59 -18.96 -5.42 -15.56
N SER A 60 -18.85 -5.45 -14.23
CA SER A 60 -19.45 -4.45 -13.37
C SER A 60 -18.91 -3.04 -13.66
N LEU A 61 -17.59 -2.88 -13.80
CA LEU A 61 -16.97 -1.60 -14.14
C LEU A 61 -17.41 -1.11 -15.53
N VAL A 62 -17.34 -1.99 -16.54
CA VAL A 62 -17.73 -1.68 -17.92
C VAL A 62 -19.17 -1.20 -18.01
N ASN A 63 -20.10 -1.90 -17.35
CA ASN A 63 -21.52 -1.57 -17.36
C ASN A 63 -21.81 -0.25 -16.62
N GLU A 64 -21.22 -0.04 -15.45
CA GLU A 64 -21.44 1.18 -14.67
C GLU A 64 -20.98 2.43 -15.39
N TYR A 65 -19.79 2.37 -15.99
CA TYR A 65 -19.16 3.52 -16.64
C TYR A 65 -19.36 3.52 -18.17
N LYS A 66 -20.07 2.54 -18.74
CA LYS A 66 -20.35 2.38 -20.19
C LYS A 66 -19.05 2.42 -21.01
N LEU A 67 -18.04 1.67 -20.54
CA LEU A 67 -16.73 1.63 -21.20
C LEU A 67 -16.79 0.90 -22.53
N ASN A 68 -16.06 1.44 -23.50
CA ASN A 68 -15.89 0.85 -24.82
C ASN A 68 -14.60 1.41 -25.46
N SER A 69 -14.21 0.87 -26.63
CA SER A 69 -12.98 1.27 -27.33
C SER A 69 -12.86 2.76 -27.66
N ASN A 70 -13.97 3.51 -27.71
CA ASN A 70 -13.95 4.92 -28.09
C ASN A 70 -13.68 5.85 -26.89
N ASN A 71 -13.85 5.37 -25.65
CA ASN A 71 -13.68 6.19 -24.45
C ASN A 71 -12.55 5.71 -23.53
N ILE A 72 -11.78 4.69 -23.93
CA ILE A 72 -10.61 4.21 -23.22
C ILE A 72 -9.34 4.67 -23.94
N SER A 73 -8.44 5.33 -23.21
CA SER A 73 -7.14 5.80 -23.72
C SER A 73 -6.02 4.78 -23.54
N ALA A 74 -6.05 4.00 -22.47
CA ALA A 74 -5.04 2.97 -22.17
C ALA A 74 -5.52 1.99 -21.09
N ILE A 75 -4.87 0.83 -21.04
CA ILE A 75 -4.97 -0.14 -19.94
C ILE A 75 -3.66 -0.13 -19.17
N ALA A 76 -3.71 0.19 -17.89
CA ALA A 76 -2.57 0.09 -16.98
C ALA A 76 -2.69 -1.17 -16.10
N PHE A 77 -1.59 -1.78 -15.74
CA PHE A 77 -1.58 -2.94 -14.84
C PHE A 77 -0.38 -2.91 -13.91
N SER A 78 -0.54 -3.44 -12.70
CA SER A 78 0.57 -3.65 -11.77
C SER A 78 1.55 -4.69 -12.34
N GLN A 79 2.70 -4.22 -12.85
CA GLN A 79 3.75 -5.08 -13.38
C GLN A 79 4.57 -5.73 -12.24
N GLY A 80 4.60 -5.10 -11.10
CA GLY A 80 5.29 -5.48 -9.86
C GLY A 80 5.55 -4.27 -8.95
N PRO A 81 6.13 -4.52 -7.76
CA PRO A 81 6.37 -5.83 -7.15
C PRO A 81 5.10 -6.52 -6.68
N GLY A 82 5.18 -7.83 -6.32
CA GLY A 82 4.04 -8.55 -5.79
C GLY A 82 4.14 -10.08 -5.94
N LEU A 83 3.07 -10.78 -5.56
CA LEU A 83 2.98 -12.24 -5.68
C LEU A 83 2.89 -12.65 -7.15
N GLY A 84 3.90 -13.38 -7.64
CA GLY A 84 4.01 -13.75 -9.05
C GLY A 84 2.77 -14.41 -9.67
N PRO A 85 2.08 -15.37 -9.00
CA PRO A 85 0.83 -15.94 -9.48
C PRO A 85 -0.28 -14.87 -9.67
N CYS A 86 -0.48 -14.00 -8.69
CA CYS A 86 -1.48 -12.93 -8.74
C CYS A 86 -1.18 -11.92 -9.85
N LEU A 87 0.07 -11.45 -9.94
CA LEU A 87 0.52 -10.53 -11.00
C LEU A 87 0.26 -11.09 -12.39
N ARG A 88 0.44 -12.42 -12.60
CA ARG A 88 0.18 -13.06 -13.90
C ARG A 88 -1.29 -12.98 -14.29
N VAL A 89 -2.20 -13.15 -13.36
CA VAL A 89 -3.64 -13.02 -13.63
C VAL A 89 -3.96 -11.60 -14.11
N GLY A 90 -3.56 -10.57 -13.34
CA GLY A 90 -3.81 -9.18 -13.72
C GLY A 90 -3.17 -8.80 -15.05
N ALA A 91 -1.91 -9.18 -15.29
CA ALA A 91 -1.23 -8.93 -16.55
C ALA A 91 -1.90 -9.62 -17.74
N THR A 92 -2.45 -10.84 -17.55
CA THR A 92 -3.18 -11.56 -18.59
C THR A 92 -4.49 -10.85 -18.95
N VAL A 93 -5.24 -10.45 -17.94
CA VAL A 93 -6.48 -9.67 -18.14
C VAL A 93 -6.19 -8.34 -18.82
N ALA A 94 -5.19 -7.60 -18.37
CA ALA A 94 -4.82 -6.30 -18.94
C ALA A 94 -4.39 -6.41 -20.41
N ARG A 95 -3.63 -7.44 -20.78
CA ARG A 95 -3.26 -7.72 -22.18
C ARG A 95 -4.48 -8.04 -23.03
N ALA A 96 -5.39 -8.88 -22.54
CA ALA A 96 -6.61 -9.23 -23.25
C ALA A 96 -7.46 -7.98 -23.52
N MET A 97 -7.63 -7.11 -22.51
CA MET A 97 -8.35 -5.84 -22.65
C MET A 97 -7.67 -4.90 -23.67
N SER A 98 -6.33 -4.75 -23.58
CA SER A 98 -5.57 -3.90 -24.51
C SER A 98 -5.69 -4.36 -25.96
N ILE A 99 -5.66 -5.66 -26.20
CA ILE A 99 -5.81 -6.25 -27.54
C ILE A 99 -7.24 -6.10 -28.06
N ASP A 100 -8.23 -6.44 -27.25
CA ASP A 100 -9.65 -6.40 -27.63
C ASP A 100 -10.13 -4.97 -27.92
N TRP A 101 -9.72 -4.01 -27.11
CA TRP A 101 -10.08 -2.60 -27.29
C TRP A 101 -9.12 -1.82 -28.17
N GLN A 102 -8.01 -2.43 -28.62
CA GLN A 102 -6.99 -1.83 -29.48
C GLN A 102 -6.40 -0.52 -28.90
N VAL A 103 -6.12 -0.53 -27.59
CA VAL A 103 -5.56 0.60 -26.85
C VAL A 103 -4.19 0.28 -26.26
N PRO A 104 -3.33 1.28 -26.00
CA PRO A 104 -2.03 1.07 -25.39
C PRO A 104 -2.10 0.32 -24.06
N LEU A 105 -1.08 -0.51 -23.80
CA LEU A 105 -0.84 -1.17 -22.50
C LEU A 105 0.25 -0.41 -21.74
N VAL A 106 0.10 -0.27 -20.42
CA VAL A 106 1.06 0.41 -19.55
C VAL A 106 1.36 -0.45 -18.32
N GLY A 107 2.57 -0.99 -18.22
CA GLY A 107 3.05 -1.67 -17.02
C GLY A 107 3.56 -0.66 -15.99
N VAL A 108 3.00 -0.67 -14.78
CA VAL A 108 3.35 0.29 -13.74
C VAL A 108 3.96 -0.37 -12.51
N ASN A 109 4.79 0.38 -11.78
CA ASN A 109 5.30 -0.03 -10.48
C ASN A 109 4.24 0.26 -9.40
N HIS A 110 3.82 -0.77 -8.68
CA HIS A 110 2.79 -0.69 -7.64
C HIS A 110 3.13 0.30 -6.52
N CYS A 111 4.38 0.31 -6.03
CA CYS A 111 4.77 1.23 -4.96
C CYS A 111 4.75 2.70 -5.45
N VAL A 112 5.16 2.94 -6.69
CA VAL A 112 5.07 4.27 -7.31
C VAL A 112 3.62 4.69 -7.51
N ALA A 113 2.72 3.75 -7.83
CA ALA A 113 1.30 4.05 -7.97
C ALA A 113 0.68 4.56 -6.65
N HIS A 114 1.10 4.05 -5.50
CA HIS A 114 0.70 4.60 -4.20
C HIS A 114 1.17 6.04 -3.98
N ILE A 115 2.37 6.38 -4.45
CA ILE A 115 2.87 7.77 -4.36
C ILE A 115 2.01 8.69 -5.23
N GLU A 116 1.81 8.31 -6.50
CA GLU A 116 1.14 9.18 -7.47
C GLU A 116 -0.35 9.36 -7.17
N ILE A 117 -1.04 8.33 -6.69
CA ILE A 117 -2.43 8.48 -6.24
C ILE A 117 -2.50 9.35 -4.98
N GLY A 118 -1.57 9.19 -4.05
CA GLY A 118 -1.49 10.03 -2.86
C GLY A 118 -1.30 11.49 -3.23
N ARG A 119 -0.34 11.82 -4.10
CA ARG A 119 -0.11 13.18 -4.63
C ARG A 119 -1.37 13.74 -5.30
N SER A 120 -2.00 12.95 -6.16
CA SER A 120 -3.20 13.36 -6.89
C SER A 120 -4.38 13.67 -5.97
N GLN A 121 -4.56 12.91 -4.89
CA GLN A 121 -5.72 13.02 -4.01
C GLN A 121 -5.53 14.01 -2.85
N THR A 122 -4.30 14.31 -2.47
CA THR A 122 -3.99 15.22 -1.34
C THR A 122 -3.44 16.56 -1.80
N GLY A 123 -2.93 16.65 -3.02
CA GLY A 123 -2.30 17.83 -3.55
C GLY A 123 -0.85 18.05 -3.05
N CYS A 124 -0.25 17.09 -2.32
CA CYS A 124 1.17 17.19 -1.99
C CYS A 124 2.04 17.12 -3.26
N ILE A 125 3.16 17.82 -3.25
CA ILE A 125 3.97 18.05 -4.47
C ILE A 125 5.19 17.14 -4.48
N ASP A 126 6.00 17.16 -3.43
CA ASP A 126 7.26 16.41 -3.37
C ASP A 126 7.49 15.79 -1.98
N PRO A 127 6.64 14.80 -1.60
CA PRO A 127 6.66 14.22 -0.26
C PRO A 127 7.77 13.19 -0.07
N VAL A 128 8.13 12.98 1.20
CA VAL A 128 8.60 11.68 1.67
C VAL A 128 7.38 10.78 1.83
N LEU A 129 7.36 9.62 1.21
CA LEU A 129 6.32 8.61 1.42
C LEU A 129 6.72 7.66 2.53
N LEU A 130 5.89 7.53 3.56
CA LEU A 130 5.88 6.41 4.48
C LEU A 130 4.90 5.35 3.95
N TYR A 131 5.43 4.35 3.26
CA TYR A 131 4.66 3.26 2.68
C TYR A 131 4.59 2.09 3.66
N VAL A 132 3.42 1.83 4.20
CA VAL A 132 3.16 0.83 5.25
C VAL A 132 2.04 -0.13 4.81
N SER A 133 2.43 -1.27 4.28
CA SER A 133 1.51 -2.28 3.77
C SER A 133 1.69 -3.63 4.46
N GLY A 134 0.97 -4.66 4.00
CA GLY A 134 1.17 -6.03 4.46
C GLY A 134 2.61 -6.51 4.25
N GLY A 135 3.05 -6.52 3.00
CA GLY A 135 4.34 -7.07 2.62
C GLY A 135 5.51 -6.10 2.69
N ASN A 136 5.26 -4.80 2.50
CA ASN A 136 6.29 -3.77 2.41
C ASN A 136 6.14 -2.73 3.52
N THR A 137 7.28 -2.29 4.06
CA THR A 137 7.38 -1.07 4.87
C THR A 137 8.61 -0.33 4.37
N GLN A 138 8.40 0.81 3.72
CA GLN A 138 9.46 1.58 3.08
C GLN A 138 9.26 3.07 3.32
N VAL A 139 10.36 3.78 3.46
CA VAL A 139 10.42 5.24 3.42
C VAL A 139 11.06 5.63 2.09
N ILE A 140 10.30 6.34 1.27
CA ILE A 140 10.66 6.62 -0.13
C ILE A 140 10.62 8.12 -0.35
N ALA A 141 11.62 8.65 -1.07
CA ALA A 141 11.62 10.03 -1.49
C ALA A 141 12.11 10.17 -2.94
N ARG A 142 11.66 11.21 -3.61
CA ARG A 142 12.16 11.54 -4.94
C ARG A 142 13.54 12.19 -4.85
N ALA A 143 14.48 11.72 -5.68
CA ALA A 143 15.79 12.31 -5.89
C ALA A 143 16.06 12.40 -7.39
N GLY A 144 16.02 13.60 -7.94
CA GLY A 144 16.14 13.84 -9.38
C GLY A 144 14.98 13.20 -10.16
N ASP A 145 15.32 12.32 -11.09
CA ASP A 145 14.40 11.60 -11.98
C ASP A 145 13.96 10.23 -11.44
N ARG A 146 14.19 9.93 -10.16
CA ARG A 146 13.87 8.62 -9.56
C ARG A 146 13.32 8.74 -8.17
N TYR A 147 12.54 7.75 -7.78
CA TYR A 147 12.24 7.47 -6.38
C TYR A 147 13.37 6.64 -5.77
N GLN A 148 13.80 7.01 -4.57
CA GLN A 148 14.80 6.28 -3.79
C GLN A 148 14.17 5.72 -2.53
N VAL A 149 14.45 4.46 -2.24
CA VAL A 149 14.14 3.84 -0.95
C VAL A 149 15.23 4.29 0.02
N ILE A 150 14.86 5.16 0.97
CA ILE A 150 15.77 5.72 1.98
C ILE A 150 15.89 4.77 3.18
N GLY A 151 14.82 4.04 3.48
CA GLY A 151 14.79 3.03 4.52
C GLY A 151 13.73 2.00 4.24
N GLU A 152 13.93 0.77 4.67
CA GLU A 152 12.97 -0.32 4.48
C GLU A 152 13.01 -1.33 5.62
N THR A 153 11.98 -2.17 5.72
CA THR A 153 12.05 -3.31 6.64
C THR A 153 12.98 -4.38 6.09
N LEU A 154 13.87 -4.90 6.96
CA LEU A 154 14.83 -5.94 6.58
C LEU A 154 14.28 -7.36 6.81
N ASP A 155 13.11 -7.50 7.44
CA ASP A 155 12.54 -8.81 7.79
C ASP A 155 11.10 -8.98 7.34
N ILE A 156 10.13 -8.39 8.02
CA ILE A 156 8.71 -8.49 7.68
C ILE A 156 8.07 -7.10 7.59
N GLY A 157 7.11 -6.93 6.67
CA GLY A 157 6.31 -5.71 6.62
C GLY A 157 5.47 -5.53 7.90
N ILE A 158 5.24 -4.27 8.30
CA ILE A 158 4.51 -3.95 9.52
C ILE A 158 3.09 -4.54 9.53
N GLY A 159 2.39 -4.53 8.39
CA GLY A 159 1.06 -5.14 8.29
C GLY A 159 1.10 -6.64 8.50
N ASN A 160 2.07 -7.35 7.90
CA ASN A 160 2.25 -8.79 8.13
C ASN A 160 2.66 -9.10 9.58
N MET A 161 3.41 -8.22 10.23
CA MET A 161 3.73 -8.35 11.65
C MET A 161 2.46 -8.30 12.51
N LEU A 162 1.60 -7.29 12.27
CA LEU A 162 0.32 -7.15 12.96
C LEU A 162 -0.60 -8.34 12.70
N ASP A 163 -0.75 -8.77 11.44
CA ASP A 163 -1.59 -9.91 11.07
C ASP A 163 -1.08 -11.22 11.67
N LYS A 164 0.24 -11.41 11.73
CA LYS A 164 0.85 -12.59 12.32
C LYS A 164 0.64 -12.63 13.83
N PHE A 165 0.81 -11.50 14.53
CA PHE A 165 0.50 -11.41 15.94
C PHE A 165 -0.97 -11.69 16.21
N ALA A 166 -1.89 -11.06 15.47
CA ALA A 166 -3.33 -11.28 15.58
C ALA A 166 -3.70 -12.76 15.42
N ARG A 167 -3.15 -13.42 14.41
CA ARG A 167 -3.39 -14.85 14.17
C ARG A 167 -2.89 -15.73 15.33
N MET A 168 -1.75 -15.41 15.93
CA MET A 168 -1.24 -16.12 17.13
C MET A 168 -2.21 -16.00 18.31
N GLN A 169 -3.05 -14.96 18.33
CA GLN A 169 -4.09 -14.74 19.35
C GLN A 169 -5.48 -15.24 18.89
N GLY A 170 -5.57 -16.00 17.79
CA GLY A 170 -6.84 -16.50 17.27
C GLY A 170 -7.71 -15.45 16.58
N ILE A 171 -7.16 -14.29 16.24
CA ILE A 171 -7.85 -13.21 15.54
C ILE A 171 -7.72 -13.43 14.03
N PRO A 172 -8.84 -13.48 13.27
CA PRO A 172 -8.80 -13.74 11.83
C PRO A 172 -8.22 -12.55 11.02
N PHE A 173 -7.78 -12.85 9.80
CA PHE A 173 -7.32 -11.86 8.84
C PHE A 173 -8.47 -10.96 8.31
N PRO A 174 -8.28 -9.64 8.15
CA PRO A 174 -7.08 -8.86 8.52
C PRO A 174 -7.05 -8.53 10.03
N GLY A 175 -5.92 -8.76 10.66
CA GLY A 175 -5.73 -8.59 12.11
C GLY A 175 -5.50 -7.13 12.52
N GLY A 176 -4.85 -6.33 11.68
CA GLY A 176 -4.48 -4.94 11.98
C GLY A 176 -5.63 -4.08 12.55
N PRO A 177 -6.81 -4.00 11.92
CA PRO A 177 -7.94 -3.24 12.44
C PRO A 177 -8.45 -3.73 13.80
N LYS A 178 -8.34 -5.03 14.10
CA LYS A 178 -8.76 -5.56 15.39
C LYS A 178 -7.74 -5.26 16.49
N ILE A 179 -6.45 -5.30 16.17
CA ILE A 179 -5.38 -4.84 17.08
C ILE A 179 -5.58 -3.37 17.42
N GLU A 180 -5.88 -2.52 16.44
CA GLU A 180 -6.17 -1.11 16.65
C GLU A 180 -7.33 -0.89 17.63
N LEU A 181 -8.43 -1.62 17.43
CA LEU A 181 -9.59 -1.54 18.30
C LEU A 181 -9.25 -1.97 19.74
N LEU A 182 -8.60 -3.13 19.92
CA LEU A 182 -8.21 -3.64 21.24
C LEU A 182 -7.24 -2.70 21.95
N ALA A 183 -6.28 -2.15 21.24
CA ALA A 183 -5.33 -1.17 21.78
C ALA A 183 -6.03 0.11 22.25
N LYS A 184 -6.96 0.62 21.45
CA LYS A 184 -7.75 1.81 21.76
C LYS A 184 -8.63 1.59 22.97
N GLU A 185 -9.45 0.53 22.97
CA GLU A 185 -10.33 0.17 24.10
C GLU A 185 -9.54 0.01 25.40
N TRP A 186 -8.38 -0.64 25.32
CA TRP A 186 -7.54 -0.82 26.51
C TRP A 186 -6.97 0.51 27.00
N LYS A 187 -6.43 1.36 26.11
CA LYS A 187 -5.83 2.65 26.48
C LYS A 187 -6.87 3.63 27.02
N ASP A 188 -8.08 3.65 26.47
CA ASP A 188 -9.19 4.47 26.95
C ASP A 188 -9.59 4.11 28.39
N ASN A 189 -9.53 2.81 28.75
CA ASN A 189 -9.77 2.31 30.10
C ASN A 189 -8.56 2.47 31.04
N ASN A 190 -7.36 2.69 30.50
CA ASN A 190 -6.11 2.83 31.24
C ASN A 190 -5.34 4.11 30.83
N PRO A 191 -5.92 5.32 31.02
CA PRO A 191 -5.35 6.56 30.49
C PRO A 191 -3.95 6.86 31.04
N ASN A 192 -3.65 6.42 32.25
CA ASN A 192 -2.37 6.64 32.92
C ASN A 192 -1.36 5.49 32.72
N ALA A 193 -1.66 4.52 31.86
CA ALA A 193 -0.76 3.39 31.60
C ALA A 193 0.58 3.88 31.07
N ASN A 194 1.66 3.30 31.62
CA ASN A 194 3.02 3.57 31.20
C ASN A 194 3.51 2.50 30.22
N LEU A 195 4.06 2.93 29.09
CA LEU A 195 4.60 2.05 28.06
C LEU A 195 5.80 1.23 28.55
N GLU A 196 6.56 1.74 29.51
CA GLU A 196 7.70 1.05 30.12
C GLU A 196 7.33 -0.29 30.76
N GLU A 197 6.11 -0.42 31.30
CA GLU A 197 5.63 -1.64 31.95
C GLU A 197 5.46 -2.79 30.95
N ILE A 198 5.21 -2.47 29.65
CA ILE A 198 5.03 -3.44 28.56
C ILE A 198 5.98 -3.09 27.41
N SER A 199 7.21 -2.76 27.77
CA SER A 199 8.23 -2.36 26.80
C SER A 199 8.57 -3.48 25.82
N LEU A 200 8.71 -3.13 24.56
CA LEU A 200 9.16 -3.99 23.46
C LEU A 200 10.50 -3.47 22.91
N PRO A 201 11.29 -4.31 22.23
CA PRO A 201 12.62 -3.91 21.80
C PRO A 201 12.60 -2.79 20.75
N TYR A 202 13.61 -1.95 20.78
CA TYR A 202 13.88 -0.96 19.73
C TYR A 202 14.18 -1.65 18.41
N SER A 203 13.57 -1.18 17.32
CA SER A 203 13.52 -1.87 16.03
C SER A 203 14.13 -1.10 14.86
N VAL A 204 14.72 0.09 15.12
CA VAL A 204 15.38 0.87 14.06
C VAL A 204 16.86 0.56 14.01
N GLN A 205 17.37 0.30 12.82
CA GLN A 205 18.79 0.08 12.56
C GLN A 205 19.26 0.98 11.41
N GLY A 206 19.85 2.12 11.76
CA GLY A 206 20.17 3.15 10.76
C GLY A 206 18.90 3.79 10.20
N MET A 207 18.61 3.55 8.92
CA MET A 207 17.37 3.95 8.26
C MET A 207 16.40 2.78 8.06
N ASP A 208 16.78 1.57 8.49
CA ASP A 208 16.00 0.36 8.27
C ASP A 208 15.27 -0.10 9.53
N LEU A 209 14.29 -0.99 9.34
CA LEU A 209 13.34 -1.44 10.33
C LEU A 209 13.39 -2.97 10.48
N ASN A 210 13.21 -3.47 11.72
CA ASN A 210 13.15 -4.90 12.03
C ASN A 210 11.98 -5.20 12.97
N PHE A 211 10.90 -5.79 12.46
CA PHE A 211 9.68 -6.02 13.24
C PHE A 211 9.58 -7.40 13.88
N SER A 212 10.38 -8.38 13.45
CA SER A 212 10.33 -9.73 14.03
C SER A 212 10.69 -9.76 15.51
N GLY A 213 11.59 -8.86 15.95
CA GLY A 213 11.93 -8.69 17.37
C GLY A 213 10.73 -8.21 18.20
N ILE A 214 9.99 -7.21 17.70
CA ILE A 214 8.75 -6.72 18.33
C ILE A 214 7.71 -7.83 18.43
N LEU A 215 7.48 -8.57 17.30
CA LEU A 215 6.53 -9.68 17.26
C LEU A 215 6.83 -10.75 18.32
N ASN A 216 8.07 -11.19 18.39
CA ASN A 216 8.48 -12.25 19.32
C ASN A 216 8.38 -11.78 20.78
N ALA A 217 8.81 -10.55 21.08
CA ALA A 217 8.69 -9.97 22.41
C ALA A 217 7.22 -9.80 22.83
N ALA A 218 6.36 -9.34 21.92
CA ALA A 218 4.93 -9.22 22.19
C ALA A 218 4.29 -10.59 22.52
N GLN A 219 4.64 -11.64 21.78
CA GLN A 219 4.17 -13.00 22.10
C GLN A 219 4.69 -13.47 23.47
N THR A 220 5.92 -13.13 23.83
CA THR A 220 6.45 -13.41 25.17
C THR A 220 5.64 -12.71 26.26
N ARG A 221 5.26 -11.44 26.07
CA ARG A 221 4.40 -10.70 27.01
C ARG A 221 3.03 -11.36 27.20
N ILE A 222 2.42 -11.86 26.13
CA ILE A 222 1.18 -12.65 26.23
C ILE A 222 1.40 -13.92 27.06
N ASN A 223 2.48 -14.65 26.82
CA ASN A 223 2.79 -15.88 27.55
C ASN A 223 3.09 -15.62 29.03
N GLU A 224 3.56 -14.44 29.40
CA GLU A 224 3.77 -13.95 30.76
C GLU A 224 2.46 -13.55 31.46
N GLY A 225 1.32 -13.58 30.75
CA GLY A 225 -0.01 -13.30 31.31
C GLY A 225 -0.41 -11.82 31.22
N ASN A 226 0.27 -10.99 30.43
CA ASN A 226 -0.16 -9.62 30.19
C ASN A 226 -1.47 -9.56 29.42
N ASP A 227 -2.28 -8.54 29.68
CA ASP A 227 -3.53 -8.28 28.99
C ASP A 227 -3.33 -8.09 27.48
N LEU A 228 -4.20 -8.70 26.67
CA LEU A 228 -4.08 -8.66 25.21
C LEU A 228 -4.19 -7.23 24.66
N GLY A 229 -5.12 -6.41 25.19
CA GLY A 229 -5.28 -5.02 24.78
C GLY A 229 -4.04 -4.18 25.11
N ALA A 230 -3.43 -4.43 26.27
CA ALA A 230 -2.17 -3.80 26.70
C ALA A 230 -1.03 -4.12 25.71
N VAL A 231 -0.89 -5.38 25.33
CA VAL A 231 0.14 -5.80 24.37
C VAL A 231 -0.16 -5.26 22.97
N CYS A 232 -1.43 -5.24 22.54
CA CYS A 232 -1.84 -4.62 21.27
C CYS A 232 -1.47 -3.11 21.25
N TRP A 233 -1.72 -2.39 22.35
CA TRP A 233 -1.31 -1.00 22.47
C TRP A 233 0.21 -0.85 22.39
N SER A 234 0.95 -1.63 23.14
CA SER A 234 2.42 -1.58 23.13
C SER A 234 3.02 -1.88 21.75
N ILE A 235 2.48 -2.88 21.01
CA ILE A 235 2.93 -3.17 19.65
C ILE A 235 2.77 -1.95 18.75
N GLN A 236 1.61 -1.29 18.80
CA GLN A 236 1.38 -0.11 17.96
C GLN A 236 2.32 1.02 18.32
N GLU A 237 2.45 1.34 19.62
CA GLU A 237 3.32 2.44 20.07
C GLU A 237 4.77 2.23 19.61
N HIS A 238 5.35 1.02 19.79
CA HIS A 238 6.74 0.76 19.42
C HIS A 238 6.95 0.67 17.91
N ALA A 239 6.08 -0.06 17.20
CA ALA A 239 6.24 -0.26 15.76
C ALA A 239 5.98 1.03 14.96
N PHE A 240 4.98 1.81 15.37
CA PHE A 240 4.66 3.06 14.70
C PHE A 240 5.68 4.15 15.02
N ALA A 241 6.16 4.24 16.29
CA ALA A 241 7.24 5.15 16.63
C ALA A 241 8.51 4.88 15.81
N ALA A 242 8.87 3.63 15.58
CA ALA A 242 9.98 3.27 14.70
C ALA A 242 9.76 3.74 13.24
N CYS A 243 8.56 3.55 12.69
CA CYS A 243 8.22 4.05 11.36
C CYS A 243 8.31 5.57 11.26
N VAL A 244 7.77 6.27 12.27
CA VAL A 244 7.77 7.74 12.33
C VAL A 244 9.19 8.27 12.48
N GLU A 245 10.02 7.64 13.29
CA GLU A 245 11.43 8.01 13.47
C GLU A 245 12.21 7.94 12.15
N VAL A 246 12.05 6.86 11.37
CA VAL A 246 12.72 6.72 10.07
C VAL A 246 12.17 7.74 9.07
N ALA A 247 10.87 8.00 9.07
CA ALA A 247 10.27 9.03 8.23
C ALA A 247 10.78 10.45 8.59
N GLU A 248 10.91 10.76 9.88
CA GLU A 248 11.48 12.00 10.39
C GLU A 248 12.93 12.19 9.94
N ARG A 249 13.74 11.15 10.07
CA ARG A 249 15.14 11.16 9.59
C ARG A 249 15.21 11.40 8.08
N ALA A 250 14.30 10.81 7.31
CA ALA A 250 14.24 10.99 5.87
C ALA A 250 13.83 12.42 5.49
N LEU A 251 12.85 13.02 6.18
CA LEU A 251 12.49 14.44 6.01
C LEU A 251 13.70 15.35 6.29
N ALA A 252 14.40 15.10 7.40
CA ALA A 252 15.59 15.88 7.77
C ALA A 252 16.73 15.71 6.74
N HIS A 253 16.97 14.49 6.27
CA HIS A 253 18.01 14.18 5.30
C HIS A 253 17.76 14.79 3.93
N THR A 254 16.51 14.75 3.46
CA THR A 254 16.11 15.25 2.12
C THR A 254 15.76 16.72 2.11
N GLY A 255 15.53 17.33 3.27
CA GLY A 255 15.05 18.72 3.39
C GLY A 255 13.62 18.93 2.93
N LYS A 256 12.87 17.84 2.66
CA LYS A 256 11.46 17.90 2.25
C LYS A 256 10.56 18.30 3.42
N LYS A 257 9.42 18.89 3.09
CA LYS A 257 8.45 19.44 4.06
C LYS A 257 7.07 18.77 4.02
N GLU A 258 6.96 17.70 3.26
CA GLU A 258 5.72 16.96 3.10
C GLU A 258 5.96 15.48 3.43
N LEU A 259 5.12 14.92 4.31
CA LEU A 259 5.04 13.49 4.60
C LEU A 259 3.75 12.94 4.02
N LEU A 260 3.84 11.96 3.14
CA LEU A 260 2.68 11.25 2.60
C LEU A 260 2.61 9.85 3.22
N LEU A 261 1.45 9.44 3.69
CA LEU A 261 1.20 8.08 4.15
C LEU A 261 0.49 7.27 3.05
N GLY A 262 0.95 6.05 2.80
CA GLY A 262 0.35 5.11 1.85
C GLY A 262 0.40 3.66 2.32
N GLY A 263 -0.42 2.81 1.73
CA GLY A 263 -0.59 1.41 2.14
C GLY A 263 -1.71 1.20 3.17
N GLY A 264 -2.11 -0.05 3.37
CA GLY A 264 -3.27 -0.38 4.22
C GLY A 264 -3.11 0.02 5.68
N VAL A 265 -1.89 -0.05 6.24
CA VAL A 265 -1.62 0.33 7.64
C VAL A 265 -1.66 1.85 7.82
N ALA A 266 -1.49 2.65 6.76
CA ALA A 266 -1.69 4.10 6.79
C ALA A 266 -3.13 4.53 7.14
N CYS A 267 -4.08 3.59 7.17
CA CYS A 267 -5.44 3.84 7.64
C CYS A 267 -5.56 3.84 9.17
N ASN A 268 -4.55 3.38 9.91
CA ASN A 268 -4.55 3.33 11.36
C ASN A 268 -4.51 4.75 11.95
N GLU A 269 -5.47 5.07 12.81
CA GLU A 269 -5.61 6.40 13.41
C GLU A 269 -4.42 6.77 14.29
N ARG A 270 -3.86 5.81 15.04
CA ARG A 270 -2.73 6.08 15.93
C ARG A 270 -1.46 6.42 15.15
N LEU A 271 -1.20 5.71 14.05
CA LEU A 271 -0.07 6.03 13.18
C LEU A 271 -0.21 7.44 12.59
N ARG A 272 -1.41 7.81 12.13
CA ARG A 272 -1.69 9.15 11.61
C ARG A 272 -1.42 10.23 12.66
N GLN A 273 -1.94 10.05 13.88
CA GLN A 273 -1.70 10.98 14.99
C GLN A 273 -0.21 11.16 15.30
N MET A 274 0.56 10.06 15.33
CA MET A 274 2.03 10.15 15.55
C MET A 274 2.71 10.92 14.41
N CYS A 275 2.30 10.69 13.17
CA CYS A 275 2.85 11.42 12.01
C CYS A 275 2.45 12.91 12.03
N GLU A 276 1.24 13.26 12.46
CA GLU A 276 0.82 14.66 12.63
C GLU A 276 1.69 15.37 13.65
N VAL A 277 1.81 14.81 14.85
CA VAL A 277 2.63 15.39 15.93
C VAL A 277 4.08 15.59 15.48
N MET A 278 4.69 14.57 14.88
CA MET A 278 6.06 14.68 14.35
C MET A 278 6.17 15.76 13.28
N SER A 279 5.19 15.82 12.36
CA SER A 279 5.22 16.79 11.27
C SER A 279 5.07 18.23 11.77
N GLU A 280 4.21 18.47 12.76
CA GLU A 280 4.07 19.77 13.42
C GLU A 280 5.38 20.21 14.09
N GLU A 281 6.03 19.32 14.86
CA GLU A 281 7.31 19.59 15.53
C GLU A 281 8.45 19.88 14.54
N ARG A 282 8.37 19.38 13.30
CA ARG A 282 9.36 19.58 12.23
C ARG A 282 9.00 20.67 11.22
N GLU A 283 7.92 21.41 11.46
CA GLU A 283 7.39 22.39 10.50
C GLU A 283 7.17 21.78 9.11
N CYS A 284 6.61 20.57 9.10
CA CYS A 284 6.23 19.78 7.92
C CYS A 284 4.72 19.58 7.91
N ILE A 285 4.19 19.05 6.81
CA ILE A 285 2.77 18.74 6.67
C ILE A 285 2.61 17.25 6.38
N ALA A 286 1.78 16.57 7.17
CA ALA A 286 1.42 15.18 6.94
C ALA A 286 0.16 15.09 6.07
N PHE A 287 0.19 14.19 5.07
CA PHE A 287 -0.87 13.93 4.13
C PHE A 287 -1.23 12.45 4.11
N TRP A 288 -2.51 12.15 3.98
CA TRP A 288 -3.00 10.81 3.66
C TRP A 288 -4.26 10.91 2.82
N PRO A 289 -4.39 10.12 1.77
CA PRO A 289 -5.61 10.09 0.99
C PRO A 289 -6.73 9.37 1.74
N GLU A 290 -7.95 9.44 1.21
CA GLU A 290 -9.07 8.64 1.73
C GLU A 290 -8.70 7.14 1.74
N LYS A 291 -9.25 6.38 2.70
CA LYS A 291 -8.98 4.95 2.88
C LYS A 291 -9.02 4.14 1.58
N LYS A 292 -9.99 4.42 0.71
CA LYS A 292 -10.15 3.73 -0.59
C LYS A 292 -8.96 3.88 -1.53
N TYR A 293 -8.11 4.90 -1.32
CA TYR A 293 -6.88 5.15 -2.09
C TYR A 293 -5.60 4.79 -1.32
N CYS A 294 -5.68 4.59 0.00
CA CYS A 294 -4.56 4.07 0.80
C CYS A 294 -4.32 2.58 0.56
N VAL A 295 -5.41 1.79 0.51
CA VAL A 295 -5.34 0.34 0.25
C VAL A 295 -5.08 0.05 -1.22
N ASP A 296 -4.68 -1.18 -1.55
CA ASP A 296 -4.49 -1.61 -2.93
C ASP A 296 -5.77 -1.46 -3.73
N ASN A 297 -5.70 -0.73 -4.84
CA ASN A 297 -6.86 -0.43 -5.67
C ASN A 297 -6.48 -0.19 -7.14
N GLY A 298 -7.41 -0.47 -8.06
CA GLY A 298 -7.19 -0.28 -9.49
C GLY A 298 -7.04 1.18 -9.91
N THR A 299 -7.62 2.11 -9.14
CA THR A 299 -7.57 3.54 -9.47
C THR A 299 -6.15 4.12 -9.34
N MET A 300 -5.34 3.67 -8.36
CA MET A 300 -3.94 4.09 -8.25
C MET A 300 -3.11 3.62 -9.46
N ILE A 301 -3.39 2.42 -9.96
CA ILE A 301 -2.74 1.88 -11.16
C ILE A 301 -3.16 2.69 -12.40
N ALA A 302 -4.45 3.06 -12.48
CA ALA A 302 -4.96 3.92 -13.54
C ALA A 302 -4.32 5.32 -13.49
N GLU A 303 -4.13 5.91 -12.30
CA GLU A 303 -3.53 7.25 -12.16
C GLU A 303 -2.08 7.26 -12.63
N LEU A 304 -1.26 6.30 -12.20
CA LEU A 304 0.12 6.22 -12.70
C LEU A 304 0.14 5.92 -14.21
N GLY A 305 -0.72 5.02 -14.70
CA GLY A 305 -0.87 4.76 -16.13
C GLY A 305 -1.26 5.99 -16.93
N ARG A 306 -2.15 6.84 -16.39
CA ARG A 306 -2.55 8.11 -17.01
C ARG A 306 -1.36 9.08 -17.16
N ARG A 307 -0.58 9.25 -16.10
CA ARG A 307 0.62 10.10 -16.14
C ARG A 307 1.64 9.59 -17.15
N MET A 308 1.88 8.27 -17.16
CA MET A 308 2.80 7.65 -18.12
C MET A 308 2.31 7.82 -19.57
N ILE A 309 1.03 7.58 -19.86
CA ILE A 309 0.51 7.73 -21.22
C ILE A 309 0.48 9.19 -21.70
N GLN A 310 0.25 10.15 -20.81
CA GLN A 310 0.38 11.58 -21.11
C GLN A 310 1.82 11.98 -21.47
N SER A 311 2.80 11.24 -20.98
CA SER A 311 4.22 11.39 -21.32
C SER A 311 4.66 10.44 -22.45
N GLU A 312 3.71 9.95 -23.25
CA GLU A 312 3.93 9.06 -24.39
C GLU A 312 4.59 7.72 -24.05
N LEU A 313 4.49 7.28 -22.79
CA LEU A 313 5.03 6.00 -22.34
C LEU A 313 3.99 4.90 -22.44
N SER A 314 4.35 3.84 -23.15
CA SER A 314 3.57 2.60 -23.22
C SER A 314 4.47 1.38 -23.15
N THR A 315 3.86 0.24 -22.88
CA THR A 315 4.56 -1.05 -22.76
C THR A 315 4.15 -1.94 -23.93
N GLU A 316 5.07 -2.30 -24.80
CA GLU A 316 4.80 -3.29 -25.83
C GLU A 316 4.41 -4.63 -25.20
N ILE A 317 3.48 -5.36 -25.78
CA ILE A 317 2.99 -6.64 -25.23
C ILE A 317 4.13 -7.63 -25.00
N LYS A 318 5.14 -7.69 -25.87
CA LYS A 318 6.33 -8.57 -25.69
C LYS A 318 7.15 -8.19 -24.45
N ASN A 319 7.11 -6.94 -23.99
CA ASN A 319 7.84 -6.39 -22.84
C ASN A 319 6.98 -6.31 -21.57
N SER A 320 5.72 -6.77 -21.63
CA SER A 320 4.77 -6.69 -20.51
C SER A 320 4.89 -7.83 -19.50
N SER A 321 6.04 -8.52 -19.46
CA SER A 321 6.30 -9.54 -18.44
C SER A 321 6.23 -8.95 -17.04
N ILE A 322 5.63 -9.71 -16.12
CA ILE A 322 5.59 -9.34 -14.71
C ILE A 322 6.98 -9.41 -14.08
N ASN A 323 7.23 -8.57 -13.09
CA ASN A 323 8.44 -8.61 -12.27
C ASN A 323 8.08 -8.60 -10.78
N PRO A 324 7.99 -9.78 -10.11
CA PRO A 324 7.65 -9.86 -8.69
C PRO A 324 8.57 -9.08 -7.75
N SER A 325 9.82 -8.85 -8.18
CA SER A 325 10.85 -8.14 -7.42
C SER A 325 11.18 -6.76 -8.01
N LEU A 326 10.20 -6.14 -8.71
CA LEU A 326 10.39 -4.81 -9.29
C LEU A 326 10.64 -3.78 -8.19
N ARG A 327 11.82 -3.19 -8.19
CA ARG A 327 12.17 -2.19 -7.17
C ARG A 327 11.62 -0.82 -7.51
N THR A 328 11.27 -0.06 -6.48
CA THR A 328 10.79 1.33 -6.62
C THR A 328 11.85 2.23 -7.25
N ASP A 329 13.11 2.06 -6.85
CA ASP A 329 14.27 2.82 -7.31
C ASP A 329 14.71 2.52 -8.78
N HIS A 330 14.13 1.49 -9.40
CA HIS A 330 14.32 1.20 -10.82
C HIS A 330 13.35 1.95 -11.74
N THR A 331 12.41 2.69 -11.19
CA THR A 331 11.40 3.43 -11.96
C THR A 331 11.89 4.86 -12.22
N THR A 332 12.15 5.20 -13.48
CA THR A 332 12.47 6.57 -13.88
C THR A 332 11.20 7.40 -13.98
N ILE A 333 11.18 8.57 -13.38
CA ILE A 333 10.06 9.51 -13.38
C ILE A 333 10.26 10.46 -14.55
N ILE A 334 9.49 10.30 -15.60
CA ILE A 334 9.54 11.18 -16.79
C ILE A 334 8.18 11.82 -17.07
N TRP A 335 7.26 11.66 -16.13
CA TRP A 335 5.96 12.35 -16.10
C TRP A 335 5.99 13.46 -15.05
N GLU A 336 5.60 14.65 -15.42
CA GLU A 336 5.27 15.78 -14.54
C GLU A 336 4.19 16.65 -15.15
#